data_4b96428832f206a7b4923474c0ade261
#
_entry.id   4b96428832f206a7b4923474c0ade261
#
_cell.length_a   1.000
_cell.length_b   1.000
_cell.length_c   1.000
_cell.angle_alpha   90.00
_cell.angle_beta   90.00
_cell.angle_gamma   90.00
#
_symmetry.space_group_name_H-M   'P 1'
#
loop_
_entity.id
_entity.type
_entity.pdbx_description
1 polymer ?
#
loop_
_entity_poly.entity_id
_entity_poly.type
_entity_poly.pdbx_seq_one_letter_code
_entity_poly.pdbx_strand_id
1 'polypeptide(L)'
;MKKAWCGKYALPKIILSQLRMSSQHTMKRFVFLLLILTTFKSWSLSAEETEQKLVALHNQLAASNDDARSDSICDAMRQVWISSFNNPEVFDYPFSQLKFCTLTSKDHHIRLFNWNLPYRDGTYKYFCFLLVWDESLKNFTWHELQDSMHEPEKIESRFLTTEKWLGALYFEIIPMTRKGKNTTYTLLGWDGKDNLTTRKIVDALTINGDKIRLGANLFEYAGDTRKRMVLEYSNEVSASVKYYPKKNCIVMDHLSPKNPMMQGIYADYGPDGTYCLFELRKDKWVFMDEIDISQFADDDSKPYRDPRKTK
;
A
#
# COMPACT_ATOMS: atom_id res chain seq x y z
N MET A 1 38.84 -90.50 7.17
CA MET A 1 38.88 -90.67 5.72
C MET A 1 38.23 -89.47 5.02
N LYS A 2 38.94 -88.93 4.01
CA LYS A 2 38.45 -87.98 2.95
C LYS A 2 38.21 -86.52 3.41
N LYS A 3 39.18 -85.72 3.22
CA LYS A 3 39.75 -84.91 2.09
C LYS A 3 39.01 -83.59 1.86
N ALA A 4 39.73 -82.54 2.12
CA ALA A 4 39.52 -81.15 1.84
C ALA A 4 39.30 -80.84 0.36
N TRP A 5 38.52 -79.77 0.08
CA TRP A 5 38.76 -78.95 -1.13
C TRP A 5 38.62 -77.49 -0.81
N CYS A 6 39.78 -76.82 -0.89
CA CYS A 6 39.88 -75.37 -0.81
C CYS A 6 39.88 -74.86 -2.24
N GLY A 7 38.90 -74.11 -2.63
CA GLY A 7 38.82 -73.43 -3.92
C GLY A 7 38.88 -71.95 -3.71
N LYS A 8 40.07 -71.34 -3.94
CA LYS A 8 40.28 -69.88 -4.06
C LYS A 8 39.71 -69.42 -5.40
N TYR A 9 38.63 -68.67 -5.38
CA TYR A 9 38.21 -67.92 -6.55
C TYR A 9 38.75 -66.47 -6.43
N ALA A 10 39.81 -66.16 -7.23
CA ALA A 10 40.26 -64.80 -7.43
C ALA A 10 39.33 -64.12 -8.46
N LEU A 11 38.65 -63.09 -8.04
CA LEU A 11 37.86 -62.24 -8.95
C LEU A 11 38.79 -61.48 -9.91
N PRO A 12 38.46 -61.40 -11.20
CA PRO A 12 39.35 -60.76 -12.19
C PRO A 12 39.42 -59.25 -11.96
N LYS A 13 40.63 -58.70 -12.03
CA LYS A 13 40.98 -57.29 -11.83
C LYS A 13 40.19 -56.30 -12.71
N ILE A 14 39.52 -56.77 -13.75
CA ILE A 14 38.73 -55.99 -14.68
C ILE A 14 37.43 -55.46 -14.04
N ILE A 15 36.79 -56.17 -13.10
CA ILE A 15 35.54 -55.77 -12.46
C ILE A 15 35.79 -54.58 -11.50
N LEU A 16 36.93 -54.49 -10.84
CA LEU A 16 37.27 -53.42 -9.93
C LEU A 16 37.57 -52.07 -10.63
N SER A 17 38.05 -52.13 -11.87
CA SER A 17 38.30 -50.90 -12.67
C SER A 17 36.97 -50.28 -13.20
N GLN A 18 36.01 -51.14 -13.56
CA GLN A 18 34.68 -50.65 -14.04
C GLN A 18 33.81 -50.05 -12.91
N LEU A 19 33.89 -50.62 -11.70
CA LEU A 19 33.19 -50.06 -10.53
C LEU A 19 33.81 -48.70 -10.07
N ARG A 20 35.11 -48.50 -10.23
CA ARG A 20 35.79 -47.22 -9.92
C ARG A 20 35.47 -46.13 -10.92
N MET A 21 35.33 -46.44 -12.21
CA MET A 21 34.95 -45.47 -13.25
C MET A 21 33.49 -45.05 -13.12
N SER A 22 32.58 -45.97 -12.79
CA SER A 22 31.16 -45.66 -12.57
C SER A 22 30.96 -44.72 -11.36
N SER A 23 31.71 -44.95 -10.27
CA SER A 23 31.63 -44.08 -9.09
C SER A 23 32.13 -42.64 -9.34
N GLN A 24 33.19 -42.47 -10.13
CA GLN A 24 33.69 -41.13 -10.43
C GLN A 24 32.76 -40.33 -11.37
N HIS A 25 32.09 -41.00 -12.32
CA HIS A 25 31.11 -40.36 -13.19
C HIS A 25 29.85 -39.97 -12.46
N THR A 26 29.40 -40.79 -11.51
CA THR A 26 28.23 -40.51 -10.66
C THR A 26 28.53 -39.36 -9.70
N MET A 27 29.71 -39.35 -9.09
CA MET A 27 30.13 -38.26 -8.19
C MET A 27 30.32 -36.93 -8.92
N LYS A 28 30.90 -36.91 -10.14
CA LYS A 28 30.97 -35.70 -10.98
C LYS A 28 29.61 -35.18 -11.38
N ARG A 29 28.63 -36.06 -11.71
CA ARG A 29 27.26 -35.67 -12.01
C ARG A 29 26.53 -35.13 -10.77
N PHE A 30 26.77 -35.67 -9.59
CA PHE A 30 26.19 -35.15 -8.34
C PHE A 30 26.76 -33.80 -7.95
N VAL A 31 28.10 -33.59 -8.09
CA VAL A 31 28.73 -32.30 -7.84
C VAL A 31 28.28 -31.24 -8.85
N PHE A 32 28.09 -31.61 -10.12
CA PHE A 32 27.57 -30.70 -11.14
C PHE A 32 26.09 -30.34 -10.92
N LEU A 33 25.28 -31.31 -10.45
CA LEU A 33 23.88 -31.05 -10.04
C LEU A 33 23.81 -30.17 -8.79
N LEU A 34 24.70 -30.36 -7.81
CA LEU A 34 24.78 -29.52 -6.61
C LEU A 34 25.24 -28.09 -6.93
N LEU A 35 26.18 -27.94 -7.88
CA LEU A 35 26.63 -26.63 -8.38
C LEU A 35 25.54 -25.88 -9.16
N ILE A 36 24.66 -26.58 -9.86
CA ILE A 36 23.52 -25.95 -10.55
C ILE A 36 22.44 -25.53 -9.54
N LEU A 37 22.25 -26.27 -8.45
CA LEU A 37 21.30 -25.91 -7.38
C LEU A 37 21.75 -24.69 -6.54
N THR A 38 23.04 -24.34 -6.53
CA THR A 38 23.54 -23.17 -5.79
C THR A 38 23.50 -21.87 -6.58
N THR A 39 23.11 -21.87 -7.87
CA THR A 39 23.11 -20.67 -8.73
C THR A 39 21.74 -20.08 -8.98
N PHE A 40 20.65 -20.65 -8.47
CA PHE A 40 19.37 -19.95 -8.39
C PHE A 40 19.34 -19.05 -7.13
N LYS A 41 20.28 -18.09 -7.01
CA LYS A 41 19.94 -16.85 -6.36
C LYS A 41 18.82 -16.22 -7.20
N SER A 42 17.59 -16.29 -6.74
CA SER A 42 16.55 -15.42 -7.25
C SER A 42 17.11 -13.99 -7.15
N TRP A 43 17.37 -13.34 -8.28
CA TRP A 43 17.81 -11.96 -8.31
C TRP A 43 16.61 -11.10 -7.88
N SER A 44 16.40 -11.03 -6.57
CA SER A 44 15.59 -9.98 -5.99
C SER A 44 16.36 -8.67 -6.17
N LEU A 45 15.69 -7.66 -6.68
CA LEU A 45 16.27 -6.32 -6.74
C LEU A 45 16.62 -5.87 -5.32
N SER A 46 17.79 -5.24 -5.15
CA SER A 46 18.06 -4.52 -3.91
C SER A 46 17.08 -3.34 -3.77
N ALA A 47 16.86 -2.87 -2.54
CA ALA A 47 15.97 -1.74 -2.31
C ALA A 47 16.50 -0.46 -3.00
N GLU A 48 17.81 -0.29 -3.07
CA GLU A 48 18.45 0.83 -3.79
C GLU A 48 18.25 0.74 -5.31
N GLU A 49 18.48 -0.44 -5.92
CA GLU A 49 18.22 -0.65 -7.35
C GLU A 49 16.75 -0.45 -7.70
N THR A 50 15.86 -0.84 -6.79
CA THR A 50 14.41 -0.58 -6.90
C THR A 50 14.13 0.91 -6.94
N GLU A 51 14.68 1.68 -6.00
CA GLU A 51 14.50 3.13 -5.96
C GLU A 51 15.01 3.80 -7.25
N GLN A 52 16.22 3.46 -7.70
CA GLN A 52 16.81 4.03 -8.92
C GLN A 52 15.93 3.77 -10.16
N LYS A 53 15.42 2.55 -10.33
CA LYS A 53 14.51 2.20 -11.44
C LYS A 53 13.19 2.97 -11.37
N LEU A 54 12.62 3.07 -10.18
CA LEU A 54 11.36 3.79 -9.98
C LEU A 54 11.51 5.29 -10.20
N VAL A 55 12.61 5.90 -9.76
CA VAL A 55 12.94 7.31 -10.04
C VAL A 55 13.05 7.55 -11.54
N ALA A 56 13.73 6.66 -12.27
CA ALA A 56 13.85 6.78 -13.73
C ALA A 56 12.48 6.69 -14.42
N LEU A 57 11.62 5.75 -14.02
CA LEU A 57 10.27 5.61 -14.54
C LEU A 57 9.38 6.81 -14.17
N HIS A 58 9.47 7.31 -12.93
CA HIS A 58 8.74 8.50 -12.50
C HIS A 58 9.12 9.74 -13.33
N ASN A 59 10.39 9.92 -13.65
CA ASN A 59 10.84 11.01 -14.53
C ASN A 59 10.30 10.86 -15.96
N GLN A 60 10.20 9.62 -16.47
CA GLN A 60 9.57 9.36 -17.77
C GLN A 60 8.06 9.65 -17.73
N LEU A 61 7.37 9.29 -16.63
CA LEU A 61 5.96 9.59 -16.41
C LEU A 61 5.71 11.10 -16.40
N ALA A 62 6.52 11.86 -15.67
CA ALA A 62 6.42 13.32 -15.60
C ALA A 62 6.65 14.02 -16.97
N ALA A 63 7.40 13.38 -17.87
CA ALA A 63 7.65 13.87 -19.23
C ALA A 63 6.63 13.36 -20.27
N SER A 64 5.72 12.46 -19.87
CA SER A 64 4.73 11.88 -20.77
C SER A 64 3.59 12.84 -21.04
N ASN A 65 3.17 12.90 -22.32
CA ASN A 65 2.02 13.67 -22.77
C ASN A 65 0.91 12.80 -23.36
N ASP A 66 0.98 11.50 -23.16
CA ASP A 66 0.09 10.52 -23.76
C ASP A 66 -0.39 9.52 -22.70
N ASP A 67 -1.72 9.34 -22.60
CA ASP A 67 -2.32 8.52 -21.55
C ASP A 67 -1.92 7.04 -21.67
N ALA A 68 -1.88 6.48 -22.89
CA ALA A 68 -1.50 5.08 -23.10
C ALA A 68 -0.02 4.83 -22.74
N ARG A 69 0.87 5.80 -23.07
CA ARG A 69 2.26 5.76 -22.64
C ARG A 69 2.39 5.87 -21.11
N SER A 70 1.61 6.74 -20.49
CA SER A 70 1.59 6.92 -19.04
C SER A 70 1.10 5.67 -18.31
N ASP A 71 0.05 5.00 -18.82
CA ASP A 71 -0.38 3.70 -18.32
C ASP A 71 0.74 2.65 -18.41
N SER A 72 1.41 2.55 -19.55
CA SER A 72 2.52 1.62 -19.76
C SER A 72 3.69 1.86 -18.78
N ILE A 73 4.01 3.13 -18.49
CA ILE A 73 5.03 3.48 -17.49
C ILE A 73 4.57 3.10 -16.08
N CYS A 74 3.32 3.38 -15.72
CA CYS A 74 2.77 2.98 -14.43
C CYS A 74 2.75 1.47 -14.25
N ASP A 75 2.42 0.71 -15.29
CA ASP A 75 2.52 -0.76 -15.27
C ASP A 75 3.97 -1.24 -15.10
N ALA A 76 4.94 -0.58 -15.72
CA ALA A 76 6.36 -0.87 -15.50
C ALA A 76 6.78 -0.57 -14.05
N MET A 77 6.34 0.55 -13.46
CA MET A 77 6.56 0.88 -12.04
C MET A 77 5.96 -0.20 -11.13
N ARG A 78 4.73 -0.62 -11.43
CA ARG A 78 4.05 -1.70 -10.70
C ARG A 78 4.87 -3.00 -10.75
N GLN A 79 5.41 -3.40 -11.89
CA GLN A 79 6.24 -4.61 -12.02
C GLN A 79 7.57 -4.49 -11.25
N VAL A 80 8.19 -3.31 -11.21
CA VAL A 80 9.38 -3.06 -10.41
C VAL A 80 9.08 -3.27 -8.92
N TRP A 81 7.97 -2.72 -8.41
CA TRP A 81 7.55 -2.95 -7.03
C TRP A 81 7.33 -4.44 -6.72
N ILE A 82 6.54 -5.14 -7.54
CA ILE A 82 6.25 -6.57 -7.34
C ILE A 82 7.54 -7.39 -7.30
N SER A 83 8.48 -7.11 -8.20
CA SER A 83 9.77 -7.83 -8.24
C SER A 83 10.65 -7.56 -7.01
N SER A 84 10.50 -6.39 -6.37
CA SER A 84 11.25 -6.01 -5.18
C SER A 84 10.71 -6.64 -3.89
N PHE A 85 9.44 -7.05 -3.84
CA PHE A 85 8.80 -7.57 -2.61
C PHE A 85 9.31 -8.96 -2.16
N ASN A 86 10.22 -9.57 -2.92
CA ASN A 86 10.99 -10.73 -2.45
C ASN A 86 12.15 -10.35 -1.53
N ASN A 87 12.45 -9.05 -1.37
CA ASN A 87 13.50 -8.55 -0.49
C ASN A 87 12.90 -7.90 0.76
N PRO A 88 13.10 -8.47 1.97
CA PRO A 88 12.56 -7.90 3.22
C PRO A 88 13.04 -6.48 3.52
N GLU A 89 14.22 -6.08 3.04
CA GLU A 89 14.77 -4.74 3.25
C GLU A 89 13.89 -3.63 2.69
N VAL A 90 13.06 -3.94 1.68
CA VAL A 90 12.11 -2.98 1.07
C VAL A 90 11.15 -2.41 2.10
N PHE A 91 10.84 -3.17 3.18
CA PHE A 91 9.91 -2.70 4.20
C PHE A 91 10.44 -1.48 4.96
N ASP A 92 11.74 -1.42 5.26
CA ASP A 92 12.34 -0.34 6.06
C ASP A 92 13.17 0.65 5.23
N TYR A 93 13.48 0.33 3.97
CA TYR A 93 14.27 1.21 3.12
C TYR A 93 13.55 2.55 2.89
N PRO A 94 14.23 3.72 3.05
CA PRO A 94 13.55 5.03 3.10
C PRO A 94 12.93 5.51 1.78
N PHE A 95 13.39 5.05 0.62
CA PHE A 95 12.96 5.53 -0.70
C PHE A 95 12.93 7.06 -0.81
N SER A 96 14.01 7.72 -0.34
CA SER A 96 14.06 9.16 -0.15
C SER A 96 14.00 9.98 -1.45
N GLN A 97 14.37 9.37 -2.59
CA GLN A 97 14.34 10.00 -3.90
C GLN A 97 12.97 9.92 -4.60
N LEU A 98 12.03 9.11 -4.08
CA LEU A 98 10.70 8.99 -4.65
C LEU A 98 9.80 10.12 -4.13
N LYS A 99 9.17 10.84 -5.05
CA LYS A 99 8.29 11.98 -4.73
C LYS A 99 6.85 11.60 -4.47
N PHE A 100 6.45 10.36 -4.74
CA PHE A 100 5.11 9.85 -4.44
C PHE A 100 5.05 9.25 -3.03
N CYS A 101 3.86 9.14 -2.47
CA CYS A 101 3.70 8.76 -1.06
C CYS A 101 4.20 7.36 -0.75
N THR A 102 5.18 7.28 0.14
CA THR A 102 5.52 6.07 0.88
C THR A 102 5.17 6.31 2.34
N LEU A 103 4.29 5.50 2.89
CA LEU A 103 3.78 5.67 4.25
C LEU A 103 4.08 4.43 5.08
N THR A 104 4.69 4.64 6.24
CA THR A 104 4.86 3.57 7.24
C THR A 104 4.03 3.94 8.47
N SER A 105 3.26 3.00 9.00
CA SER A 105 2.48 3.21 10.22
C SER A 105 3.41 3.43 11.43
N LYS A 106 2.96 4.21 12.42
CA LYS A 106 3.76 4.50 13.63
C LYS A 106 4.11 3.26 14.45
N ASP A 107 3.33 2.20 14.34
CA ASP A 107 3.58 0.91 14.96
C ASP A 107 4.50 -0.01 14.13
N HIS A 108 5.03 0.47 13.00
CA HIS A 108 5.90 -0.27 12.07
C HIS A 108 5.33 -1.63 11.63
N HIS A 109 4.00 -1.78 11.61
CA HIS A 109 3.37 -3.03 11.22
C HIS A 109 2.88 -3.04 9.77
N ILE A 110 2.53 -1.87 9.21
CA ILE A 110 2.14 -1.76 7.81
C ILE A 110 2.92 -0.65 7.10
N ARG A 111 3.11 -0.85 5.80
CA ARG A 111 3.64 0.15 4.89
C ARG A 111 2.81 0.20 3.61
N LEU A 112 2.54 1.41 3.14
CA LEU A 112 1.87 1.67 1.87
C LEU A 112 2.86 2.28 0.88
N PHE A 113 2.79 1.80 -0.37
CA PHE A 113 3.36 2.46 -1.53
C PHE A 113 2.22 2.83 -2.46
N ASN A 114 1.95 4.12 -2.63
CA ASN A 114 0.79 4.54 -3.41
C ASN A 114 1.10 5.75 -4.30
N TRP A 115 0.56 5.75 -5.51
CA TRP A 115 0.65 6.85 -6.46
C TRP A 115 -0.60 6.91 -7.33
N ASN A 116 -0.76 8.00 -8.06
CA ASN A 116 -1.87 8.20 -8.97
C ASN A 116 -1.38 8.58 -10.37
N LEU A 117 -2.21 8.32 -11.35
CA LEU A 117 -2.08 8.74 -12.72
C LEU A 117 -3.27 9.63 -13.10
N PRO A 118 -3.07 10.95 -13.29
CA PRO A 118 -4.10 11.81 -13.86
C PRO A 118 -4.21 11.58 -15.36
N TYR A 119 -5.44 11.42 -15.86
CA TYR A 119 -5.75 11.35 -17.29
C TYR A 119 -6.15 12.72 -17.85
N ARG A 120 -6.08 12.86 -19.16
CA ARG A 120 -6.43 14.12 -19.87
C ARG A 120 -7.90 14.47 -19.81
N ASP A 121 -8.76 13.48 -19.61
CA ASP A 121 -10.19 13.69 -19.42
C ASP A 121 -10.55 14.18 -18.00
N GLY A 122 -9.54 14.31 -17.12
CA GLY A 122 -9.68 14.77 -15.74
C GLY A 122 -9.96 13.67 -14.75
N THR A 123 -10.06 12.42 -15.19
CA THR A 123 -10.17 11.26 -14.29
C THR A 123 -8.81 10.84 -13.76
N TYR A 124 -8.81 9.96 -12.76
CA TYR A 124 -7.60 9.48 -12.10
C TYR A 124 -7.63 7.95 -11.98
N LYS A 125 -6.45 7.34 -12.08
CA LYS A 125 -6.21 5.94 -11.72
C LYS A 125 -5.24 5.88 -10.55
N TYR A 126 -5.51 4.99 -9.62
CA TYR A 126 -4.73 4.84 -8.40
C TYR A 126 -4.05 3.49 -8.33
N PHE A 127 -2.86 3.50 -7.74
CA PHE A 127 -2.05 2.32 -7.50
C PHE A 127 -1.67 2.31 -6.02
N CYS A 128 -1.82 1.18 -5.36
CA CYS A 128 -1.43 1.04 -3.97
C CYS A 128 -1.01 -0.39 -3.64
N PHE A 129 0.15 -0.54 -3.02
CA PHE A 129 0.58 -1.77 -2.37
C PHE A 129 0.55 -1.60 -0.86
N LEU A 130 -0.06 -2.54 -0.18
CA LEU A 130 -0.05 -2.67 1.27
C LEU A 130 0.91 -3.80 1.64
N LEU A 131 1.94 -3.49 2.41
CA LEU A 131 2.83 -4.46 3.03
C LEU A 131 2.45 -4.62 4.49
N VAL A 132 2.39 -5.85 4.98
CA VAL A 132 2.06 -6.20 6.37
C VAL A 132 3.22 -6.99 6.96
N TRP A 133 3.89 -6.42 7.96
CA TRP A 133 5.04 -7.03 8.62
C TRP A 133 4.64 -8.16 9.54
N ASP A 134 5.33 -9.29 9.47
CA ASP A 134 5.21 -10.42 10.40
C ASP A 134 6.49 -10.55 11.23
N GLU A 135 6.39 -10.21 12.52
CA GLU A 135 7.50 -10.28 13.45
C GLU A 135 8.07 -11.70 13.62
N SER A 136 7.24 -12.72 13.49
CA SER A 136 7.65 -14.12 13.66
C SER A 136 8.48 -14.63 12.49
N LEU A 137 8.17 -14.18 11.30
CA LEU A 137 8.86 -14.55 10.05
C LEU A 137 10.00 -13.60 9.70
N LYS A 138 10.11 -12.44 10.37
CA LYS A 138 11.02 -11.35 9.99
C LYS A 138 10.91 -10.99 8.52
N ASN A 139 9.69 -10.94 8.04
CA ASN A 139 9.33 -10.68 6.65
C ASN A 139 7.93 -10.05 6.60
N PHE A 140 7.48 -9.66 5.41
CA PHE A 140 6.15 -9.12 5.20
C PHE A 140 5.37 -9.93 4.16
N THR A 141 4.05 -9.86 4.25
CA THR A 141 3.14 -10.20 3.15
C THR A 141 2.75 -8.91 2.44
N TRP A 142 2.41 -8.99 1.16
CA TRP A 142 1.97 -7.81 0.41
C TRP A 142 0.65 -8.07 -0.31
N HIS A 143 -0.11 -7.01 -0.48
CA HIS A 143 -1.39 -7.00 -1.16
C HIS A 143 -1.44 -5.79 -2.10
N GLU A 144 -1.96 -5.98 -3.29
CA GLU A 144 -2.26 -4.89 -4.20
C GLU A 144 -3.71 -4.46 -4.02
N LEU A 145 -3.94 -3.16 -3.84
CA LEU A 145 -5.26 -2.57 -3.84
C LEU A 145 -5.58 -2.16 -5.27
N GLN A 146 -6.57 -2.83 -5.88
CA GLN A 146 -6.96 -2.61 -7.27
C GLN A 146 -8.05 -1.54 -7.32
N ASP A 147 -7.72 -0.43 -7.97
CA ASP A 147 -8.69 0.64 -8.24
C ASP A 147 -9.78 0.09 -9.17
N SER A 148 -11.03 0.06 -8.66
CA SER A 148 -12.16 -0.48 -9.40
C SER A 148 -12.67 0.47 -10.48
N MET A 149 -12.23 1.74 -10.46
CA MET A 149 -12.71 2.84 -11.32
C MET A 149 -14.25 3.00 -11.34
N HIS A 150 -14.96 2.25 -10.49
CA HIS A 150 -16.40 2.27 -10.36
C HIS A 150 -16.77 2.49 -8.91
N GLU A 151 -17.38 3.63 -8.65
CA GLU A 151 -17.87 3.95 -7.33
C GLU A 151 -19.16 3.17 -7.03
N PRO A 152 -19.18 2.35 -5.97
CA PRO A 152 -20.42 1.71 -5.54
C PRO A 152 -21.37 2.74 -4.92
N GLU A 153 -22.65 2.57 -5.15
CA GLU A 153 -23.66 3.36 -4.45
C GLU A 153 -23.46 3.30 -2.93
N LYS A 154 -23.67 4.43 -2.24
CA LYS A 154 -23.54 4.59 -0.79
C LYS A 154 -22.14 4.13 -0.29
N ILE A 155 -21.10 4.64 -0.92
CA ILE A 155 -19.69 4.26 -0.65
C ILE A 155 -19.33 4.33 0.85
N GLU A 156 -19.89 5.29 1.59
CA GLU A 156 -19.65 5.46 3.03
C GLU A 156 -20.19 4.30 3.90
N SER A 157 -21.13 3.52 3.36
CA SER A 157 -21.75 2.37 4.05
C SER A 157 -21.22 1.02 3.55
N ARG A 158 -20.29 0.99 2.59
CA ARG A 158 -19.79 -0.24 1.98
C ARG A 158 -18.46 -0.70 2.58
N PHE A 159 -18.33 -2.03 2.74
CA PHE A 159 -17.03 -2.66 2.85
C PHE A 159 -16.47 -2.87 1.45
N LEU A 160 -15.18 -2.66 1.28
CA LEU A 160 -14.46 -2.91 0.04
C LEU A 160 -13.37 -3.95 0.28
N THR A 161 -12.97 -4.64 -0.78
CA THR A 161 -11.87 -5.61 -0.79
C THR A 161 -10.66 -5.03 -1.51
N THR A 162 -9.57 -5.75 -1.49
CA THR A 162 -8.36 -5.40 -2.24
C THR A 162 -8.61 -5.34 -3.75
N GLU A 163 -9.50 -6.18 -4.28
CA GLU A 163 -9.85 -6.25 -5.71
C GLU A 163 -10.91 -5.19 -6.12
N LYS A 164 -11.53 -4.52 -5.15
CA LYS A 164 -12.57 -3.50 -5.36
C LYS A 164 -12.32 -2.31 -4.45
N TRP A 165 -11.17 -1.71 -4.60
CA TRP A 165 -10.80 -0.51 -3.88
C TRP A 165 -11.37 0.74 -4.55
N LEU A 166 -11.67 1.79 -3.75
CA LEU A 166 -12.21 3.06 -4.23
C LEU A 166 -11.24 3.87 -5.10
N GLY A 167 -9.92 3.66 -4.87
CA GLY A 167 -8.89 4.55 -5.41
C GLY A 167 -8.69 5.79 -4.52
N ALA A 168 -7.49 5.97 -3.99
CA ALA A 168 -7.11 7.17 -3.26
C ALA A 168 -5.59 7.29 -3.15
N LEU A 169 -5.08 8.51 -3.08
CA LEU A 169 -3.71 8.79 -2.67
C LEU A 169 -3.71 9.00 -1.15
N TYR A 170 -3.34 7.95 -0.40
CA TYR A 170 -3.23 8.04 1.06
C TYR A 170 -1.99 8.83 1.46
N PHE A 171 -2.11 9.68 2.49
CA PHE A 171 -1.04 10.53 2.98
C PHE A 171 -0.84 10.46 4.50
N GLU A 172 -1.71 9.76 5.25
CA GLU A 172 -1.55 9.51 6.69
C GLU A 172 -2.12 8.15 7.06
N ILE A 173 -1.43 7.43 7.97
CA ILE A 173 -1.87 6.18 8.58
C ILE A 173 -1.95 6.38 10.09
N ILE A 174 -3.13 6.19 10.66
CA ILE A 174 -3.41 6.33 12.08
C ILE A 174 -3.69 4.95 12.66
N PRO A 175 -2.79 4.37 13.48
CA PRO A 175 -3.07 3.12 14.19
C PRO A 175 -4.24 3.30 15.16
N MET A 176 -5.21 2.39 15.12
CA MET A 176 -6.39 2.44 15.98
C MET A 176 -6.31 1.38 17.08
N THR A 177 -6.65 0.15 16.75
CA THR A 177 -6.69 -0.97 17.69
C THR A 177 -5.98 -2.20 17.12
N ARG A 178 -5.30 -2.91 18.03
CA ARG A 178 -4.73 -4.23 17.74
C ARG A 178 -5.24 -5.21 18.79
N LYS A 179 -6.08 -6.17 18.34
CA LYS A 179 -6.64 -7.23 19.19
C LYS A 179 -6.29 -8.59 18.60
N GLY A 180 -5.24 -9.22 19.10
CA GLY A 180 -4.70 -10.45 18.51
C GLY A 180 -4.22 -10.25 17.08
N LYS A 181 -4.82 -11.00 16.14
CA LYS A 181 -4.54 -10.86 14.69
C LYS A 181 -5.35 -9.76 14.00
N ASN A 182 -6.29 -9.13 14.70
CA ASN A 182 -7.10 -8.05 14.15
C ASN A 182 -6.42 -6.71 14.42
N THR A 183 -6.01 -6.03 13.37
CA THR A 183 -5.46 -4.68 13.45
C THR A 183 -6.32 -3.74 12.60
N THR A 184 -6.60 -2.56 13.11
CA THR A 184 -7.40 -1.55 12.42
C THR A 184 -6.62 -0.25 12.35
N TYR A 185 -6.68 0.40 11.20
CA TYR A 185 -6.07 1.70 10.91
C TYR A 185 -7.12 2.64 10.35
N THR A 186 -6.96 3.92 10.60
CA THR A 186 -7.63 4.98 9.85
C THR A 186 -6.63 5.55 8.84
N LEU A 187 -7.07 5.71 7.62
CA LEU A 187 -6.29 6.25 6.51
C LEU A 187 -6.87 7.60 6.09
N LEU A 188 -6.02 8.62 5.97
CA LEU A 188 -6.41 9.88 5.35
C LEU A 188 -5.92 9.88 3.90
N GLY A 189 -6.82 10.19 2.97
CA GLY A 189 -6.56 10.12 1.55
C GLY A 189 -7.18 11.27 0.76
N TRP A 190 -6.78 11.33 -0.49
CA TRP A 190 -7.28 12.25 -1.50
C TRP A 190 -7.63 11.48 -2.77
N ASP A 191 -8.75 11.87 -3.40
CA ASP A 191 -9.18 11.40 -4.70
C ASP A 191 -9.49 12.61 -5.59
N GLY A 192 -8.81 12.70 -6.73
CA GLY A 192 -9.01 13.77 -7.72
C GLY A 192 -10.32 13.68 -8.46
N LYS A 193 -10.94 12.51 -8.46
CA LYS A 193 -12.20 12.15 -9.04
C LYS A 193 -12.38 12.57 -10.52
N ASP A 194 -12.73 13.83 -10.77
CA ASP A 194 -13.01 14.32 -12.12
C ASP A 194 -12.70 15.83 -12.29
N ASN A 195 -13.06 16.39 -13.44
CA ASN A 195 -12.84 17.81 -13.75
C ASN A 195 -13.71 18.77 -12.93
N LEU A 196 -14.74 18.29 -12.22
CA LEU A 196 -15.70 19.13 -11.50
C LEU A 196 -15.47 19.09 -10.00
N THR A 197 -15.18 17.90 -9.47
CA THR A 197 -15.06 17.68 -8.04
C THR A 197 -13.82 16.90 -7.67
N THR A 198 -13.41 17.05 -6.43
CA THR A 198 -12.33 16.28 -5.79
C THR A 198 -12.79 15.88 -4.39
N ARG A 199 -12.08 14.94 -3.74
CA ARG A 199 -12.49 14.38 -2.45
C ARG A 199 -11.37 14.31 -1.45
N LYS A 200 -11.71 14.49 -0.16
CA LYS A 200 -10.96 13.95 0.96
C LYS A 200 -11.64 12.70 1.46
N ILE A 201 -10.83 11.70 1.78
CA ILE A 201 -11.31 10.40 2.23
C ILE A 201 -10.71 10.11 3.60
N VAL A 202 -11.57 9.79 4.57
CA VAL A 202 -11.18 9.23 5.86
C VAL A 202 -11.66 7.79 5.85
N ASP A 203 -10.78 6.86 5.52
CA ASP A 203 -11.11 5.44 5.37
C ASP A 203 -10.64 4.62 6.58
N ALA A 204 -11.13 3.40 6.69
CA ALA A 204 -10.67 2.41 7.64
C ALA A 204 -10.07 1.21 6.93
N LEU A 205 -8.93 0.73 7.40
CA LEU A 205 -8.28 -0.49 6.94
C LEU A 205 -8.29 -1.50 8.08
N THR A 206 -8.82 -2.70 7.82
CA THR A 206 -8.82 -3.81 8.80
C THR A 206 -8.03 -4.98 8.24
N ILE A 207 -7.10 -5.49 9.04
CA ILE A 207 -6.24 -6.63 8.74
C ILE A 207 -6.59 -7.74 9.73
N ASN A 208 -6.96 -8.93 9.23
CA ASN A 208 -7.22 -10.11 10.05
C ASN A 208 -6.49 -11.33 9.44
N GLY A 209 -5.23 -11.55 9.84
CA GLY A 209 -4.34 -12.47 9.14
C GLY A 209 -4.20 -12.02 7.68
N ASP A 210 -4.47 -12.93 6.73
CA ASP A 210 -4.37 -12.63 5.29
C ASP A 210 -5.59 -11.89 4.71
N LYS A 211 -6.60 -11.60 5.54
CA LYS A 211 -7.83 -10.92 5.09
C LYS A 211 -7.70 -9.42 5.28
N ILE A 212 -7.64 -8.71 4.15
CA ILE A 212 -7.63 -7.25 4.09
C ILE A 212 -9.03 -6.76 3.72
N ARG A 213 -9.50 -5.74 4.43
CA ARG A 213 -10.79 -5.10 4.15
C ARG A 213 -10.70 -3.60 4.37
N LEU A 214 -11.24 -2.84 3.45
CA LEU A 214 -11.39 -1.40 3.58
C LEU A 214 -12.82 -1.06 4.04
N GLY A 215 -12.90 -0.08 4.94
CA GLY A 215 -14.12 0.25 5.66
C GLY A 215 -14.28 -0.54 6.96
N ALA A 216 -14.67 0.14 8.03
CA ALA A 216 -15.05 -0.44 9.33
C ALA A 216 -16.09 0.47 9.99
N ASN A 217 -16.93 -0.08 10.86
CA ASN A 217 -17.94 0.69 11.60
C ASN A 217 -17.28 1.58 12.67
N LEU A 218 -16.48 2.57 12.21
CA LEU A 218 -15.66 3.41 13.07
C LEU A 218 -16.17 4.85 13.23
N PHE A 219 -16.92 5.37 12.25
CA PHE A 219 -17.26 6.79 12.18
C PHE A 219 -18.70 7.01 12.62
N GLU A 220 -18.89 7.62 13.80
CA GLU A 220 -20.19 8.03 14.31
C GLU A 220 -20.49 9.45 13.80
N TYR A 221 -21.45 9.58 12.89
CA TYR A 221 -21.81 10.81 12.22
C TYR A 221 -23.34 10.99 12.17
N ALA A 222 -23.86 12.08 12.73
CA ALA A 222 -25.29 12.44 12.69
C ALA A 222 -26.23 11.31 13.14
N GLY A 223 -25.83 10.54 14.19
CA GLY A 223 -26.61 9.44 14.75
C GLY A 223 -26.50 8.12 13.97
N ASP A 224 -25.71 8.08 12.91
CA ASP A 224 -25.43 6.87 12.12
C ASP A 224 -23.97 6.43 12.25
N THR A 225 -23.66 5.18 11.89
CA THR A 225 -22.30 4.65 11.89
C THR A 225 -21.87 4.34 10.45
N ARG A 226 -20.88 5.09 9.98
CA ARG A 226 -20.31 4.94 8.64
C ARG A 226 -19.02 4.13 8.65
N LYS A 227 -18.65 3.57 7.51
CA LYS A 227 -17.44 2.78 7.31
C LYS A 227 -16.25 3.60 6.80
N ARG A 228 -16.54 4.73 6.20
CA ARG A 228 -15.63 5.80 5.80
C ARG A 228 -16.38 7.11 5.70
N MET A 229 -15.63 8.20 5.63
CA MET A 229 -16.17 9.52 5.34
C MET A 229 -15.59 10.01 4.01
N VAL A 230 -16.44 10.61 3.20
CA VAL A 230 -16.08 11.21 1.92
C VAL A 230 -16.52 12.66 1.92
N LEU A 231 -15.55 13.57 1.84
CA LEU A 231 -15.78 15.01 1.74
C LEU A 231 -15.56 15.42 0.29
N GLU A 232 -16.63 15.57 -0.47
CA GLU A 232 -16.59 15.96 -1.87
C GLU A 232 -16.82 17.46 -2.02
N TYR A 233 -16.02 18.13 -2.85
CA TYR A 233 -16.03 19.56 -3.06
C TYR A 233 -15.49 19.93 -4.45
N SER A 234 -15.69 21.20 -4.85
CA SER A 234 -15.22 21.73 -6.14
C SER A 234 -13.73 21.52 -6.33
N ASN A 235 -13.30 21.09 -7.52
CA ASN A 235 -11.88 20.99 -7.85
C ASN A 235 -11.16 22.34 -7.94
N GLU A 236 -11.90 23.46 -7.99
CA GLU A 236 -11.35 24.83 -8.01
C GLU A 236 -10.80 25.25 -6.65
N VAL A 237 -11.20 24.59 -5.56
CA VAL A 237 -10.77 24.92 -4.20
C VAL A 237 -9.97 23.78 -3.56
N SER A 238 -9.40 24.05 -2.40
CA SER A 238 -8.72 23.04 -1.57
C SER A 238 -9.42 22.91 -0.23
N ALA A 239 -9.68 21.70 0.22
CA ALA A 239 -10.11 21.41 1.58
C ALA A 239 -9.02 20.60 2.32
N SER A 240 -8.90 20.82 3.63
CA SER A 240 -7.94 20.14 4.50
C SER A 240 -8.60 19.03 5.31
N VAL A 241 -7.85 17.97 5.54
CA VAL A 241 -8.11 16.94 6.56
C VAL A 241 -6.78 16.62 7.22
N LYS A 242 -6.70 16.72 8.55
CA LYS A 242 -5.44 16.61 9.28
C LYS A 242 -5.62 15.89 10.61
N TYR A 243 -4.74 14.94 10.93
CA TYR A 243 -4.71 14.28 12.20
C TYR A 243 -3.85 15.06 13.21
N TYR A 244 -4.37 15.26 14.42
CA TYR A 244 -3.71 15.89 15.55
C TYR A 244 -3.46 14.85 16.66
N PRO A 245 -2.28 14.20 16.68
CA PRO A 245 -2.02 13.06 17.56
C PRO A 245 -2.07 13.40 19.04
N LYS A 246 -1.66 14.60 19.44
CA LYS A 246 -1.71 15.04 20.86
C LYS A 246 -3.14 15.15 21.40
N LYS A 247 -4.11 15.39 20.50
CA LYS A 247 -5.52 15.55 20.83
C LYS A 247 -6.38 14.36 20.42
N ASN A 248 -5.79 13.36 19.76
CA ASN A 248 -6.49 12.21 19.21
C ASN A 248 -7.73 12.60 18.39
N CYS A 249 -7.57 13.56 17.47
CA CYS A 249 -8.66 14.01 16.63
C CYS A 249 -8.21 14.25 15.18
N ILE A 250 -9.16 14.11 14.27
CA ILE A 250 -9.01 14.45 12.85
C ILE A 250 -9.82 15.73 12.62
N VAL A 251 -9.15 16.83 12.34
CA VAL A 251 -9.78 18.13 12.02
C VAL A 251 -9.91 18.27 10.51
N MET A 252 -11.01 18.81 10.05
CA MET A 252 -11.29 19.02 8.65
C MET A 252 -12.04 20.34 8.44
N ASP A 253 -11.88 20.94 7.26
CA ASP A 253 -12.71 22.07 6.85
C ASP A 253 -14.18 21.62 6.78
N HIS A 254 -15.07 22.44 7.29
CA HIS A 254 -16.49 22.29 7.01
C HIS A 254 -16.79 22.73 5.58
N LEU A 255 -17.59 21.93 4.87
CA LEU A 255 -17.92 22.13 3.45
C LEU A 255 -19.37 22.54 3.28
N SER A 256 -19.60 23.68 2.65
CA SER A 256 -20.93 24.13 2.30
C SER A 256 -21.00 24.62 0.85
N PRO A 257 -22.18 24.61 0.23
CA PRO A 257 -22.35 25.18 -1.10
C PRO A 257 -22.21 26.71 -1.04
N LYS A 258 -21.51 27.31 -2.01
CA LYS A 258 -21.43 28.78 -2.15
C LYS A 258 -22.81 29.41 -2.35
N ASN A 259 -23.68 28.70 -3.07
CA ASN A 259 -25.08 29.06 -3.25
C ASN A 259 -25.98 28.03 -2.53
N PRO A 260 -26.79 28.44 -1.53
CA PRO A 260 -27.70 27.52 -0.82
C PRO A 260 -28.67 26.73 -1.71
N MET A 261 -28.99 27.24 -2.91
CA MET A 261 -29.83 26.52 -3.88
C MET A 261 -29.13 25.35 -4.57
N MET A 262 -27.80 25.27 -4.43
CA MET A 262 -26.95 24.22 -5.02
C MET A 262 -26.65 23.08 -4.04
N GLN A 263 -27.47 22.91 -3.01
CA GLN A 263 -27.31 21.82 -2.05
C GLN A 263 -27.36 20.45 -2.74
N GLY A 264 -26.32 19.63 -2.51
CA GLY A 264 -26.12 18.32 -3.16
C GLY A 264 -25.36 18.38 -4.50
N ILE A 265 -25.04 19.58 -5.01
CA ILE A 265 -24.19 19.75 -6.21
C ILE A 265 -22.76 20.08 -5.76
N TYR A 266 -21.94 19.05 -5.56
CA TYR A 266 -20.62 19.18 -4.95
C TYR A 266 -19.63 20.06 -5.73
N ALA A 267 -19.86 20.29 -7.02
CA ALA A 267 -19.08 21.24 -7.81
C ALA A 267 -19.22 22.70 -7.32
N ASP A 268 -20.22 23.00 -6.49
CA ASP A 268 -20.42 24.32 -5.86
C ASP A 268 -19.92 24.36 -4.39
N TYR A 269 -19.50 23.20 -3.83
CA TYR A 269 -19.06 23.11 -2.43
C TYR A 269 -17.61 23.55 -2.25
N GLY A 270 -17.33 24.17 -1.11
CA GLY A 270 -16.00 24.52 -0.66
C GLY A 270 -15.95 24.80 0.84
N PRO A 271 -14.76 25.03 1.39
CA PRO A 271 -14.60 25.48 2.78
C PRO A 271 -15.33 26.81 3.01
N ASP A 272 -16.11 26.88 4.07
CA ASP A 272 -16.85 28.09 4.45
C ASP A 272 -16.17 28.91 5.56
N GLY A 273 -14.98 28.48 5.97
CA GLY A 273 -14.20 29.14 7.02
C GLY A 273 -14.45 28.59 8.43
N THR A 274 -15.38 27.65 8.56
CA THR A 274 -15.59 26.89 9.81
C THR A 274 -14.93 25.53 9.74
N TYR A 275 -14.83 24.85 10.88
CA TYR A 275 -14.14 23.57 11.01
C TYR A 275 -14.99 22.58 11.79
N CYS A 276 -14.83 21.31 11.45
CA CYS A 276 -15.37 20.19 12.22
C CYS A 276 -14.29 19.16 12.51
N LEU A 277 -14.55 18.21 13.39
CA LEU A 277 -13.59 17.16 13.71
C LEU A 277 -14.25 15.81 13.98
N PHE A 278 -13.44 14.78 13.90
CA PHE A 278 -13.70 13.51 14.55
C PHE A 278 -12.77 13.36 15.75
N GLU A 279 -13.34 13.19 16.94
CA GLU A 279 -12.62 12.87 18.18
C GLU A 279 -12.61 11.36 18.41
N LEU A 280 -11.47 10.80 18.77
CA LEU A 280 -11.34 9.38 19.08
C LEU A 280 -11.90 9.11 20.50
N ARG A 281 -13.03 8.40 20.58
CA ARG A 281 -13.68 7.97 21.81
C ARG A 281 -13.92 6.46 21.77
N LYS A 282 -13.34 5.71 22.73
CA LYS A 282 -13.58 4.25 22.86
C LYS A 282 -13.43 3.47 21.52
N ASP A 283 -12.34 3.69 20.80
CA ASP A 283 -12.03 3.05 19.52
C ASP A 283 -12.95 3.46 18.35
N LYS A 284 -13.69 4.56 18.46
CA LYS A 284 -14.52 5.14 17.40
C LYS A 284 -14.24 6.62 17.23
N TRP A 285 -14.40 7.07 15.99
CA TRP A 285 -14.35 8.48 15.63
C TRP A 285 -15.76 9.08 15.77
N VAL A 286 -15.93 10.00 16.73
CA VAL A 286 -17.19 10.68 16.98
C VAL A 286 -17.14 12.09 16.39
N PHE A 287 -18.08 12.40 15.51
CA PHE A 287 -18.14 13.69 14.84
C PHE A 287 -18.54 14.81 15.80
N MET A 288 -17.88 15.95 15.66
CA MET A 288 -18.19 17.21 16.34
C MET A 288 -18.17 18.33 15.31
N ASP A 289 -19.26 19.06 15.26
CA ASP A 289 -19.43 20.21 14.38
C ASP A 289 -18.98 21.51 15.06
N GLU A 290 -18.68 22.53 14.27
CA GLU A 290 -18.38 23.91 14.71
C GLU A 290 -17.33 24.00 15.84
N ILE A 291 -16.09 23.63 15.54
CA ILE A 291 -14.98 23.70 16.50
C ILE A 291 -14.20 25.02 16.38
N ASP A 292 -13.67 25.47 17.50
CA ASP A 292 -12.68 26.55 17.52
C ASP A 292 -11.29 26.05 17.09
N ILE A 293 -10.87 26.43 15.89
CA ILE A 293 -9.56 26.03 15.33
C ILE A 293 -8.38 26.61 16.11
N SER A 294 -8.55 27.69 16.87
CA SER A 294 -7.48 28.31 17.64
C SER A 294 -6.86 27.35 18.66
N GLN A 295 -7.63 26.36 19.13
CA GLN A 295 -7.17 25.31 20.05
C GLN A 295 -6.10 24.38 19.44
N PHE A 296 -5.88 24.46 18.12
CA PHE A 296 -4.93 23.64 17.36
C PHE A 296 -3.72 24.42 16.86
N ALA A 297 -3.62 25.72 17.20
CA ALA A 297 -2.57 26.62 16.69
C ALA A 297 -1.15 26.22 17.16
N ASP A 298 -1.02 25.62 18.34
CA ASP A 298 0.27 25.26 18.95
C ASP A 298 0.75 23.84 18.60
N ASP A 299 0.09 23.16 17.68
CA ASP A 299 0.52 21.81 17.27
C ASP A 299 1.54 21.91 16.12
N ASP A 300 2.80 21.49 16.39
CA ASP A 300 3.93 21.38 15.43
C ASP A 300 3.67 20.43 14.28
N SER A 301 2.43 20.07 14.02
CA SER A 301 2.06 19.19 12.91
C SER A 301 2.42 19.85 11.57
N LYS A 302 2.96 19.04 10.65
CA LYS A 302 3.32 19.49 9.31
C LYS A 302 2.15 20.20 8.62
N PRO A 303 2.38 21.35 7.93
CA PRO A 303 1.31 21.99 7.18
C PRO A 303 0.74 21.02 6.13
N TYR A 304 -0.56 21.09 5.92
CA TYR A 304 -1.21 20.35 4.85
C TYR A 304 -0.55 20.65 3.51
N ARG A 305 -0.19 19.60 2.77
CA ARG A 305 0.30 19.71 1.38
C ARG A 305 -0.79 19.22 0.44
N ASP A 306 -1.26 20.11 -0.42
CA ASP A 306 -2.19 19.76 -1.48
C ASP A 306 -1.48 18.82 -2.49
N PRO A 307 -1.94 17.57 -2.68
CA PRO A 307 -1.32 16.61 -3.59
C PRO A 307 -1.23 17.13 -5.04
N ARG A 308 -2.13 18.04 -5.45
CA ARG A 308 -2.13 18.66 -6.78
C ARG A 308 -0.97 19.63 -7.01
N LYS A 309 -0.39 20.16 -5.93
CA LYS A 309 0.71 21.14 -5.97
C LYS A 309 2.10 20.51 -5.82
N THR A 310 2.16 19.22 -5.57
CA THR A 310 3.42 18.47 -5.52
C THR A 310 3.78 17.95 -6.93
N LYS A 311 4.26 18.87 -7.77
CA LYS A 311 4.89 18.53 -9.05
C LYS A 311 6.39 18.34 -8.87
#